data_c12d052b01fcff81482edd19ea9aaad2
#
_entry.id   c12d052b01fcff81482edd19ea9aaad2
#
_cell.length_a   1.000
_cell.length_b   1.000
_cell.length_c   1.000
_cell.angle_alpha   90.00
_cell.angle_beta   90.00
_cell.angle_gamma   90.00
#
_symmetry.space_group_name_H-M   'P 1'
#
loop_
_entity.id
_entity.type
_entity.pdbx_description
1 polymer ?
#
loop_
_entity_poly.entity_id
_entity_poly.type
_entity_poly.pdbx_seq_one_letter_code
_entity_poly.pdbx_strand_id
1 'polypeptide(L)'
;MNIVTKEIALPDGRVIKLETGKLAKQADGAVMATLGNTMILATVCSAKDAVPGTDFMPLTVEYKEKFASAGRFPGGFTRREGKASDYEILIARLIDRALRQIGRASCRERVCLYV
;
A
#
# COMPACT_ATOMS: atom_id res chain seq x y z
N MET A 1 0.81 -16.56 -14.67
CA MET A 1 1.58 -15.56 -13.91
C MET A 1 2.47 -16.30 -12.92
N ASN A 2 3.76 -16.04 -12.97
CA ASN A 2 4.69 -16.70 -12.07
C ASN A 2 4.71 -15.95 -10.73
N ILE A 3 4.52 -16.70 -9.66
CA ILE A 3 4.70 -16.18 -8.30
C ILE A 3 6.20 -16.09 -8.04
N VAL A 4 6.67 -14.89 -7.75
CA VAL A 4 8.08 -14.66 -7.39
C VAL A 4 8.14 -14.34 -5.91
N THR A 5 8.99 -15.06 -5.20
CA THR A 5 9.22 -14.86 -3.77
C THR A 5 10.68 -14.52 -3.53
N LYS A 6 10.94 -13.52 -2.71
CA LYS A 6 12.28 -13.13 -2.28
C LYS A 6 12.31 -12.94 -0.76
N GLU A 7 13.33 -13.46 -0.14
CA GLU A 7 13.56 -13.32 1.30
C GLU A 7 14.78 -12.44 1.57
N ILE A 8 14.63 -11.55 2.53
CA ILE A 8 15.68 -10.61 2.95
C ILE A 8 15.91 -10.83 4.45
N ALA A 9 17.10 -11.32 4.80
CA ALA A 9 17.50 -11.44 6.19
C ALA A 9 17.96 -10.09 6.74
N LEU A 10 17.40 -9.70 7.89
CA LEU A 10 17.82 -8.54 8.64
C LEU A 10 18.95 -8.91 9.62
N PRO A 11 19.81 -7.94 9.99
CA PRO A 11 20.87 -8.18 10.99
C PRO A 11 20.33 -8.69 12.34
N ASP A 12 19.10 -8.37 12.67
CA ASP A 12 18.39 -8.77 13.90
C ASP A 12 17.92 -10.23 13.90
N GLY A 13 18.21 -11.01 12.86
CA GLY A 13 17.75 -12.39 12.69
C GLY A 13 16.31 -12.52 12.19
N ARG A 14 15.61 -11.40 11.93
CA ARG A 14 14.27 -11.43 11.30
C ARG A 14 14.39 -11.53 9.79
N VAL A 15 13.41 -12.16 9.16
CA VAL A 15 13.36 -12.32 7.71
C VAL A 15 12.14 -11.60 7.16
N ILE A 16 12.35 -10.74 6.19
CA ILE A 16 11.28 -10.11 5.41
C ILE A 16 11.06 -10.94 4.16
N LYS A 17 9.86 -11.44 4.00
CA LYS A 17 9.44 -12.17 2.81
C LYS A 17 8.63 -11.26 1.89
N LEU A 18 9.05 -11.13 0.66
CA LEU A 18 8.35 -10.38 -0.38
C LEU A 18 7.80 -11.36 -1.41
N GLU A 19 6.50 -11.29 -1.66
CA GLU A 19 5.81 -12.11 -2.65
C GLU A 19 5.08 -11.22 -3.66
N THR A 20 5.21 -11.51 -4.95
CA THR A 20 4.48 -10.83 -6.02
C THR A 20 3.79 -11.82 -6.93
N GLY A 21 2.72 -11.38 -7.60
CA GLY A 21 1.96 -12.20 -8.56
C GLY A 21 0.90 -13.11 -7.95
N LYS A 22 0.75 -13.13 -6.63
CA LYS A 22 -0.24 -13.96 -5.92
C LYS A 22 -1.58 -13.26 -5.74
N LEU A 23 -1.55 -12.04 -5.27
CA LEU A 23 -2.73 -11.23 -4.93
C LEU A 23 -2.79 -9.96 -5.79
N ALA A 24 -3.97 -9.33 -5.82
CA ALA A 24 -4.22 -8.07 -6.52
C ALA A 24 -3.77 -8.09 -7.99
N LYS A 25 -4.16 -9.09 -8.74
CA LYS A 25 -3.78 -9.29 -10.14
C LYS A 25 -4.29 -8.22 -11.11
N GLN A 26 -5.26 -7.43 -10.70
CA GLN A 26 -5.80 -6.31 -11.50
C GLN A 26 -5.02 -5.01 -11.31
N ALA A 27 -4.16 -4.93 -10.31
CA ALA A 27 -3.27 -3.80 -10.12
C ALA A 27 -2.08 -3.88 -11.09
N ASP A 28 -1.51 -2.74 -11.45
CA ASP A 28 -0.31 -2.67 -12.29
C ASP A 28 0.90 -3.26 -11.57
N GLY A 29 0.97 -3.08 -10.26
CA GLY A 29 1.94 -3.72 -9.39
C GLY A 29 1.32 -4.09 -8.04
N ALA A 30 1.70 -5.24 -7.51
CA ALA A 30 1.28 -5.68 -6.19
C ALA A 30 2.38 -6.50 -5.52
N VAL A 31 2.64 -6.19 -4.26
CA VAL A 31 3.63 -6.90 -3.44
C VAL A 31 3.04 -7.18 -2.07
N MET A 32 3.18 -8.41 -1.63
CA MET A 32 2.89 -8.82 -0.25
C MET A 32 4.21 -8.89 0.52
N ALA A 33 4.33 -8.08 1.56
CA ALA A 33 5.45 -8.11 2.48
C ALA A 33 5.02 -8.76 3.80
N THR A 34 5.79 -9.73 4.26
CA THR A 34 5.53 -10.44 5.51
C THR A 34 6.76 -10.35 6.41
N LEU A 35 6.55 -9.94 7.65
CA LEU A 35 7.56 -9.90 8.70
C LEU A 35 6.98 -10.51 9.98
N GLY A 36 7.35 -11.73 10.28
CA GLY A 36 6.76 -12.47 11.39
C GLY A 36 5.24 -12.65 11.20
N ASN A 37 4.44 -12.12 12.10
CA ASN A 37 2.98 -12.15 12.04
C ASN A 37 2.36 -10.91 11.37
N THR A 38 3.18 -9.97 10.92
CA THR A 38 2.72 -8.75 10.26
C THR A 38 2.77 -8.93 8.75
N MET A 39 1.65 -8.65 8.07
CA MET A 39 1.53 -8.73 6.62
C MET A 39 1.06 -7.39 6.07
N ILE A 40 1.70 -6.93 5.00
CA ILE A 40 1.35 -5.69 4.30
C ILE A 40 1.15 -6.01 2.82
N LEU A 41 -0.02 -5.65 2.30
CA LEU A 41 -0.28 -5.69 0.87
C LEU A 41 -0.13 -4.27 0.29
N ALA A 42 0.86 -4.08 -0.56
CA ALA A 42 1.07 -2.85 -1.30
C ALA A 42 0.63 -3.03 -2.75
N THR A 43 -0.23 -2.15 -3.23
CA THR A 43 -0.71 -2.14 -4.61
C THR A 43 -0.50 -0.79 -5.25
N VAL A 44 -0.15 -0.78 -6.52
CA VAL A 44 0.04 0.42 -7.32
C VAL A 44 -0.78 0.31 -8.59
N CYS A 45 -1.52 1.36 -8.89
CA CYS A 45 -2.24 1.50 -10.15
C CYS A 45 -1.86 2.84 -10.78
N SER A 46 -1.41 2.80 -12.02
CA SER A 46 -1.05 4.00 -12.78
C SER A 46 -1.93 4.18 -14.02
N ALA A 47 -2.18 5.41 -14.41
CA ALA A 47 -2.82 5.68 -15.68
C ALA A 47 -1.78 5.59 -16.81
N LYS A 48 -2.13 4.96 -17.94
CA LYS A 48 -1.23 4.81 -19.09
C LYS A 48 -0.89 6.13 -19.75
N ASP A 49 -1.85 7.05 -19.79
CA ASP A 49 -1.71 8.33 -20.48
C ASP A 49 -1.87 9.52 -19.55
N ALA A 50 -1.08 10.56 -19.82
CA ALA A 50 -1.18 11.83 -19.13
C ALA A 50 -2.40 12.63 -19.62
N VAL A 51 -3.25 13.19 -18.72
CA VAL A 51 -4.28 14.16 -19.11
C VAL A 51 -3.58 15.45 -19.53
N PRO A 52 -3.77 15.94 -20.75
CA PRO A 52 -3.14 17.17 -21.19
C PRO A 52 -3.57 18.34 -20.28
N GLY A 53 -2.60 19.22 -19.95
CA GLY A 53 -2.86 20.39 -19.10
C GLY A 53 -2.75 20.17 -17.60
N THR A 54 -2.22 19.04 -17.14
CA THR A 54 -2.00 18.79 -15.71
C THR A 54 -0.60 19.22 -15.30
N ASP A 55 -0.50 20.24 -14.44
CA ASP A 55 0.78 20.79 -13.95
C ASP A 55 1.32 20.10 -12.70
N PHE A 56 0.55 19.20 -12.11
CA PHE A 56 0.90 18.51 -10.86
C PHE A 56 0.72 16.99 -10.97
N MET A 57 1.37 16.24 -10.10
CA MET A 57 1.21 14.80 -9.99
C MET A 57 -0.01 14.46 -9.11
N PRO A 58 -1.10 13.93 -9.68
CA PRO A 58 -2.25 13.49 -8.90
C PRO A 58 -1.97 12.14 -8.24
N LEU A 59 -1.19 12.13 -7.17
CA LEU A 59 -0.91 10.96 -6.36
C LEU A 59 -1.92 10.87 -5.22
N THR A 60 -2.58 9.74 -5.10
CA THR A 60 -3.44 9.42 -3.96
C THR A 60 -2.88 8.20 -3.26
N VAL A 61 -2.60 8.33 -1.98
CA VAL A 61 -2.12 7.24 -1.12
C VAL A 61 -3.18 6.94 -0.09
N GLU A 62 -3.59 5.69 0.00
CA GLU A 62 -4.50 5.20 1.02
C GLU A 62 -3.79 4.14 1.86
N TYR A 63 -3.88 4.28 3.16
CA TYR A 63 -3.40 3.31 4.13
C TYR A 63 -4.58 2.86 4.98
N LYS A 64 -4.77 1.56 5.11
CA LYS A 64 -5.87 1.01 5.90
C LYS A 64 -5.41 -0.24 6.65
N GLU A 65 -5.74 -0.28 7.94
CA GLU A 65 -5.53 -1.45 8.77
C GLU A 65 -6.74 -2.37 8.70
N LYS A 66 -6.49 -3.66 8.47
CA LYS A 66 -7.53 -4.69 8.41
C LYS A 66 -7.70 -5.37 9.77
N PHE A 67 -8.55 -4.80 10.61
CA PHE A 67 -8.83 -5.35 11.95
C PHE A 67 -9.45 -6.76 11.93
N ALA A 68 -10.08 -7.13 10.84
CA ALA A 68 -10.64 -8.47 10.66
C ALA A 68 -9.57 -9.58 10.76
N SER A 69 -8.33 -9.31 10.41
CA SER A 69 -7.22 -10.27 10.54
C SER A 69 -6.88 -10.58 11.99
N ALA A 70 -7.15 -9.64 12.89
CA ALA A 70 -7.00 -9.81 14.34
C ALA A 70 -8.31 -10.25 15.04
N GLY A 71 -9.36 -10.56 14.28
CA GLY A 71 -10.68 -10.93 14.81
C GLY A 71 -11.43 -9.80 15.50
N ARG A 72 -11.11 -8.55 15.16
CA ARG A 72 -11.72 -7.35 15.74
C ARG A 72 -12.51 -6.56 14.71
N PHE A 73 -13.52 -5.82 15.18
CA PHE A 73 -14.25 -4.87 14.36
C PHE A 73 -13.61 -3.48 14.45
N PRO A 74 -13.45 -2.75 13.32
CA PRO A 74 -12.96 -1.38 13.35
C PRO A 74 -14.06 -0.44 13.90
N GLY A 75 -13.67 0.42 14.84
CA GLY A 75 -14.50 1.48 15.35
C GLY A 75 -15.44 1.09 16.50
N GLY A 76 -16.34 2.02 16.85
CA GLY A 76 -17.32 1.82 17.91
C GLY A 76 -18.54 1.04 17.47
N PHE A 77 -19.48 0.85 18.37
CA PHE A 77 -20.70 0.05 18.21
C PHE A 77 -21.51 0.35 16.93
N THR A 78 -21.46 1.57 16.42
CA THR A 78 -22.22 2.02 15.24
C THR A 78 -21.40 2.20 13.97
N ARG A 79 -20.09 1.96 14.01
CA ARG A 79 -19.20 2.17 12.87
C ARG A 79 -18.68 0.85 12.33
N ARG A 80 -19.05 0.55 11.09
CA ARG A 80 -18.33 -0.41 10.26
C ARG A 80 -17.07 0.25 9.69
N GLU A 81 -16.28 -0.47 8.90
CA GLU A 81 -15.17 0.09 8.11
C GLU A 81 -15.60 1.37 7.38
N GLY A 82 -15.54 2.48 8.08
CA GLY A 82 -15.92 3.79 7.59
C GLY A 82 -14.71 4.62 7.19
N LYS A 83 -14.68 5.85 7.66
CA LYS A 83 -13.56 6.78 7.44
C LYS A 83 -12.29 6.24 8.10
N ALA A 84 -11.15 6.48 7.46
CA ALA A 84 -9.84 6.23 8.03
C ALA A 84 -9.66 6.99 9.35
N SER A 85 -8.99 6.37 10.31
CA SER A 85 -8.63 7.02 11.57
C SER A 85 -7.55 8.09 11.33
N ASP A 86 -7.40 9.03 12.26
CA ASP A 86 -6.35 10.06 12.16
C ASP A 86 -4.96 9.47 12.04
N TYR A 87 -4.71 8.36 12.72
CA TYR A 87 -3.46 7.61 12.63
C TYR A 87 -3.21 7.05 11.23
N GLU A 88 -4.21 6.44 10.62
CA GLU A 88 -4.12 5.93 9.24
C GLU A 88 -3.88 7.04 8.23
N ILE A 89 -4.52 8.20 8.40
CA ILE A 89 -4.33 9.38 7.56
C ILE A 89 -2.90 9.90 7.67
N LEU A 90 -2.34 9.97 8.87
CA LEU A 90 -0.96 10.42 9.08
C LEU A 90 0.06 9.48 8.42
N ILE A 91 -0.14 8.18 8.54
CA ILE A 91 0.72 7.20 7.86
C ILE A 91 0.60 7.32 6.33
N ALA A 92 -0.61 7.47 5.80
CA ALA A 92 -0.82 7.67 4.38
C ALA A 92 -0.11 8.93 3.87
N ARG A 93 -0.14 10.01 4.62
CA ARG A 93 0.59 11.25 4.28
C ARG A 93 2.10 11.10 4.33
N LEU A 94 2.62 10.33 5.26
CA LEU A 94 4.05 10.04 5.37
C LEU A 94 4.53 9.25 4.13
N ILE A 95 3.77 8.27 3.72
CA ILE A 95 4.04 7.46 2.52
C ILE A 95 3.93 8.33 1.25
N ASP A 96 2.90 9.15 1.13
CA ASP A 96 2.74 10.09 0.02
C ASP A 96 3.95 11.01 -0.10
N ARG A 97 4.40 11.57 1.00
CA ARG A 97 5.56 12.45 1.02
C ARG A 97 6.83 11.77 0.51
N ALA A 98 7.06 10.53 0.92
CA ALA A 98 8.20 9.74 0.48
C ALA A 98 8.14 9.44 -1.03
N LEU A 99 6.98 9.03 -1.53
CA LEU A 99 6.78 8.68 -2.94
C LEU A 99 6.82 9.91 -3.85
N ARG A 100 6.25 11.01 -3.42
CA ARG A 100 6.18 12.25 -4.19
C ARG A 100 7.55 12.87 -4.46
N GLN A 101 8.52 12.65 -3.59
CA GLN A 101 9.90 13.08 -3.78
C GLN A 101 10.63 12.31 -4.88
N ILE A 102 10.30 11.03 -5.06
CA ILE A 102 10.94 10.15 -6.05
C ILE A 102 10.38 10.37 -7.46
N GLY A 103 9.09 10.68 -7.57
CA GLY A 103 8.36 10.79 -8.83
C GLY A 103 8.18 12.23 -9.32
N ARG A 104 9.23 12.86 -9.82
CA ARG A 104 9.06 14.13 -10.53
C ARG A 104 8.56 13.90 -11.96
N ALA A 105 7.46 14.52 -12.29
CA ALA A 105 7.03 14.91 -13.64
C ALA A 105 6.17 13.96 -14.47
N SER A 106 6.13 12.64 -14.29
CA SER A 106 5.37 11.80 -15.24
C SER A 106 4.49 10.72 -14.62
N CYS A 107 4.52 10.57 -13.33
CA CYS A 107 3.80 9.47 -12.69
C CYS A 107 2.43 9.89 -12.18
N ARG A 108 1.39 9.25 -12.73
CA ARG A 108 0.03 9.28 -12.23
C ARG A 108 -0.24 7.98 -11.54
N GLU A 109 0.04 7.91 -10.27
CA GLU A 109 -0.06 6.67 -9.53
C GLU A 109 -1.06 6.78 -8.40
N ARG A 110 -1.92 5.79 -8.28
CA ARG A 110 -2.67 5.50 -7.07
C ARG A 110 -1.98 4.38 -6.34
N VAL A 111 -1.51 4.66 -5.15
CA VAL A 111 -0.90 3.64 -4.29
C VAL A 111 -1.88 3.33 -3.17
N CYS A 112 -2.32 2.08 -3.09
CA CYS A 112 -3.14 1.59 -2.00
C CYS A 112 -2.32 0.61 -1.16
N LEU A 113 -2.20 0.90 0.12
CA LEU A 113 -1.55 0.04 1.10
C LEU A 113 -2.58 -0.51 2.08
N TYR A 114 -2.66 -1.82 2.17
CA TYR A 114 -3.50 -2.54 3.13
C TYR A 114 -2.61 -3.33 4.10
N VAL A 115 -2.81 -3.12 5.36
CA VAL A 115 -2.09 -3.82 6.45
C VAL A 115 -3.00 -4.75 7.21
#